data_76030e2b29988503396195f6a50cb35e
#
_entry.id   76030e2b29988503396195f6a50cb35e
#
_cell.length_a   1.000
_cell.length_b   1.000
_cell.length_c   1.000
_cell.angle_alpha   90.00
_cell.angle_beta   90.00
_cell.angle_gamma   90.00
#
_symmetry.space_group_name_H-M   'P 1'
#
loop_
_entity.id
_entity.type
_entity.pdbx_description
1 polymer ?
#
loop_
_entity_poly.entity_id
_entity_poly.type
_entity_poly.pdbx_seq_one_letter_code
_entity_poly.pdbx_strand_id
1 'polypeptide(L)'
;NKRMEIAAKPKEQPKKRQRPADAVEVCGILDVMADGFGFLRVENFKPSEDDIYVSPTQIRRFNLKTGDEIMGDARPSQDEDKYSPLLFVKRINGDPIDVALKRKNFERLTPIYPKEKLVLETGEKEKYASRLVDLIAPIGKGQRGMIVAPPKAGKTTLIKQIAQSVSKNYPDIKLIVLLIDERPEEVTDMKRSIDGEVVYSTFDQTPENHTKCAEMVLERAMRLVEQKKDVVILMDSITRLARAYNLTVTPTGRTLSGGLDPDALIKPKKFFGAARNIEEGGSLT
;
A
#
# COMPACT_ATOMS: atom_id res chain seq x y z
N ASN A 1 19.34 64.60 17.50
CA ASN A 1 19.01 63.34 16.80
C ASN A 1 19.33 62.16 17.71
N LYS A 2 18.33 61.72 18.51
CA LYS A 2 18.40 60.48 19.29
C LYS A 2 17.80 59.34 18.40
N ARG A 3 18.64 58.42 17.94
CA ARG A 3 18.19 57.15 17.39
C ARG A 3 17.69 56.25 18.53
N MET A 4 16.43 55.91 18.53
CA MET A 4 15.88 54.82 19.38
C MET A 4 16.37 53.49 18.84
N GLU A 5 17.17 52.76 19.60
CA GLU A 5 17.48 51.36 19.40
C GLU A 5 16.24 50.54 19.80
N ILE A 6 15.62 49.90 18.82
CA ILE A 6 14.55 48.92 19.06
C ILE A 6 15.23 47.58 19.40
N ALA A 7 15.24 47.23 20.68
CA ALA A 7 15.73 45.93 21.16
C ALA A 7 14.88 44.81 20.57
N ALA A 8 15.50 43.94 19.78
CA ALA A 8 14.86 42.74 19.23
C ALA A 8 14.52 41.78 20.38
N LYS A 9 13.23 41.44 20.49
CA LYS A 9 12.75 40.40 21.43
C LYS A 9 13.42 39.06 21.11
N PRO A 10 13.89 38.29 22.13
CA PRO A 10 14.45 36.95 21.90
C PRO A 10 13.39 36.06 21.27
N LYS A 11 13.74 35.36 20.18
CA LYS A 11 12.90 34.30 19.59
C LYS A 11 12.79 33.19 20.63
N GLU A 12 11.61 32.99 21.19
CA GLU A 12 11.29 31.81 22.02
C GLU A 12 11.60 30.54 21.22
N GLN A 13 12.49 29.71 21.74
CA GLN A 13 12.73 28.38 21.22
C GLN A 13 11.45 27.56 21.36
N PRO A 14 11.05 26.78 20.35
CA PRO A 14 9.84 25.98 20.43
C PRO A 14 9.98 24.99 21.61
N LYS A 15 9.15 25.14 22.64
CA LYS A 15 9.06 24.21 23.76
C LYS A 15 8.88 22.80 23.18
N LYS A 16 9.81 21.87 23.48
CA LYS A 16 9.62 20.44 23.22
C LYS A 16 8.32 20.03 23.90
N ARG A 17 7.29 19.71 23.09
CA ARG A 17 6.02 19.16 23.62
C ARG A 17 6.36 17.87 24.32
N GLN A 18 6.17 17.82 25.62
CA GLN A 18 6.33 16.60 26.44
C GLN A 18 5.24 15.61 26.04
N ARG A 19 5.60 14.32 25.97
CA ARG A 19 4.67 13.21 25.74
C ARG A 19 3.65 13.21 26.89
N PRO A 20 2.33 13.26 26.63
CA PRO A 20 1.33 13.02 27.69
C PRO A 20 1.55 11.64 28.31
N ALA A 21 1.29 11.51 29.61
CA ALA A 21 1.50 10.27 30.33
C ALA A 21 0.59 9.12 29.87
N ASP A 22 -0.53 9.45 29.27
CA ASP A 22 -1.57 8.56 28.72
C ASP A 22 -1.47 8.29 27.22
N ALA A 23 -0.43 8.77 26.53
CA ALA A 23 -0.26 8.55 25.09
C ALA A 23 0.07 7.09 24.77
N VAL A 24 -0.70 6.49 23.88
CA VAL A 24 -0.55 5.12 23.37
C VAL A 24 0.18 5.12 22.03
N GLU A 25 1.11 4.19 21.84
CA GLU A 25 1.77 4.00 20.56
C GLU A 25 0.82 3.34 19.55
N VAL A 26 0.73 3.92 18.36
CA VAL A 26 -0.17 3.49 17.31
C VAL A 26 0.58 3.35 15.98
N CYS A 27 0.09 2.42 15.15
CA CYS A 27 0.59 2.21 13.79
C CYS A 27 -0.60 1.97 12.86
N GLY A 28 -0.60 2.61 11.70
CA GLY A 28 -1.67 2.43 10.70
C GLY A 28 -1.33 3.04 9.36
N ILE A 29 -2.11 2.69 8.35
CA ILE A 29 -1.97 3.21 6.99
C ILE A 29 -2.84 4.44 6.81
N LEU A 30 -2.23 5.54 6.40
CA LEU A 30 -2.92 6.82 6.21
C LEU A 30 -3.85 6.78 5.00
N ASP A 31 -5.10 7.18 5.22
CA ASP A 31 -6.09 7.48 4.20
C ASP A 31 -6.47 8.96 4.30
N VAL A 32 -6.02 9.77 3.35
CA VAL A 32 -6.29 11.23 3.33
C VAL A 32 -7.62 11.49 2.67
N MET A 33 -8.50 12.22 3.37
CA MET A 33 -9.81 12.63 2.88
C MET A 33 -9.74 13.88 2.00
N ALA A 34 -10.77 14.11 1.20
CA ALA A 34 -10.87 15.28 0.31
C ALA A 34 -10.72 16.63 1.04
N ASP A 35 -11.18 16.70 2.30
CA ASP A 35 -11.09 17.88 3.16
C ASP A 35 -9.70 18.13 3.74
N GLY A 36 -8.72 17.28 3.41
CA GLY A 36 -7.33 17.44 3.79
C GLY A 36 -6.93 16.91 5.17
N PHE A 37 -7.86 16.38 5.96
CA PHE A 37 -7.55 15.54 7.12
C PHE A 37 -7.43 14.07 6.71
N GLY A 38 -7.02 13.18 7.61
CA GLY A 38 -6.92 11.76 7.30
C GLY A 38 -7.17 10.87 8.50
N PHE A 39 -7.24 9.57 8.23
CA PHE A 39 -7.33 8.52 9.23
C PHE A 39 -6.22 7.50 9.03
N LEU A 40 -5.62 7.03 10.13
CA LEU A 40 -4.79 5.83 10.09
C LEU A 40 -5.72 4.63 10.18
N ARG A 41 -5.78 3.86 9.11
CA ARG A 41 -6.50 2.60 9.05
C ARG A 41 -5.69 1.54 9.76
N VAL A 42 -6.25 0.98 10.82
CA VAL A 42 -5.56 -0.02 11.65
C VAL A 42 -5.75 -1.41 11.08
N GLU A 43 -6.92 -1.71 10.51
CA GLU A 43 -7.25 -3.03 10.02
C GLU A 43 -7.58 -3.02 8.51
N ASN A 44 -6.82 -3.81 7.74
CA ASN A 44 -7.12 -4.15 6.35
C ASN A 44 -7.52 -2.96 5.46
N PHE A 45 -6.96 -1.76 5.74
CA PHE A 45 -7.19 -0.49 5.03
C PHE A 45 -8.65 -0.02 5.01
N LYS A 46 -9.50 -0.55 5.89
CA LYS A 46 -10.92 -0.21 5.97
C LYS A 46 -11.19 0.77 7.11
N PRO A 47 -12.26 1.58 6.97
CA PRO A 47 -12.78 2.37 8.08
C PRO A 47 -13.18 1.49 9.27
N SER A 48 -12.73 1.86 10.45
CA SER A 48 -13.07 1.20 11.73
C SER A 48 -13.27 2.24 12.84
N GLU A 49 -13.81 1.81 13.96
CA GLU A 49 -13.95 2.64 15.15
C GLU A 49 -12.61 2.94 15.82
N ASP A 50 -11.62 2.06 15.58
CA ASP A 50 -10.24 2.18 16.10
C ASP A 50 -9.35 3.11 15.26
N ASP A 51 -9.88 3.72 14.20
CA ASP A 51 -9.12 4.60 13.32
C ASP A 51 -8.60 5.83 14.07
N ILE A 52 -7.36 6.24 13.75
CA ILE A 52 -6.70 7.36 14.40
C ILE A 52 -6.81 8.60 13.51
N TYR A 53 -7.34 9.67 14.03
CA TYR A 53 -7.48 10.93 13.32
C TYR A 53 -6.13 11.64 13.13
N VAL A 54 -5.84 12.06 11.90
CA VAL A 54 -4.64 12.84 11.53
C VAL A 54 -5.03 14.22 11.03
N SER A 55 -4.53 15.24 11.69
CA SER A 55 -4.89 16.62 11.36
C SER A 55 -4.28 17.09 10.02
N PRO A 56 -4.93 18.04 9.32
CA PRO A 56 -4.38 18.65 8.09
C PRO A 56 -3.02 19.31 8.30
N THR A 57 -2.77 19.81 9.50
CA THR A 57 -1.49 20.44 9.85
C THR A 57 -0.35 19.42 9.88
N GLN A 58 -0.60 18.23 10.43
CA GLN A 58 0.40 17.15 10.44
C GLN A 58 0.64 16.62 9.02
N ILE A 59 -0.41 16.41 8.23
CA ILE A 59 -0.32 15.96 6.83
C ILE A 59 0.57 16.92 6.03
N ARG A 60 0.32 18.20 6.11
CA ARG A 60 1.12 19.21 5.40
C ARG A 60 2.55 19.32 5.94
N ARG A 61 2.72 19.32 7.27
CA ARG A 61 4.04 19.46 7.91
C ARG A 61 5.01 18.34 7.56
N PHE A 62 4.52 17.12 7.51
CA PHE A 62 5.33 15.92 7.27
C PHE A 62 5.21 15.40 5.83
N ASN A 63 4.53 16.14 4.93
CA ASN A 63 4.29 15.74 3.54
C ASN A 63 3.74 14.32 3.45
N LEU A 64 2.75 14.00 4.33
CA LEU A 64 2.12 12.70 4.39
C LEU A 64 1.16 12.52 3.21
N LYS A 65 1.04 11.28 2.75
CA LYS A 65 0.18 10.93 1.63
C LYS A 65 -0.61 9.66 1.95
N THR A 66 -1.71 9.48 1.26
CA THR A 66 -2.44 8.20 1.30
C THR A 66 -1.48 7.03 0.99
N GLY A 67 -1.58 5.97 1.78
CA GLY A 67 -0.70 4.80 1.69
C GLY A 67 0.54 4.86 2.57
N ASP A 68 0.86 5.99 3.21
CA ASP A 68 1.93 6.04 4.20
C ASP A 68 1.56 5.26 5.45
N GLU A 69 2.44 4.39 5.91
CA GLU A 69 2.37 3.80 7.24
C GLU A 69 2.97 4.77 8.25
N ILE A 70 2.19 5.13 9.22
CA ILE A 70 2.60 6.08 10.25
C ILE A 70 2.64 5.36 11.60
N MET A 71 3.80 5.38 12.21
CA MET A 71 3.99 5.02 13.61
C MET A 71 4.11 6.28 14.43
N GLY A 72 3.35 6.36 15.52
CA GLY A 72 3.33 7.55 16.36
C GLY A 72 2.68 7.33 17.71
N ASP A 73 2.44 8.42 18.44
CA ASP A 73 1.68 8.40 19.68
C ASP A 73 0.32 9.08 19.45
N ALA A 74 -0.76 8.44 19.88
CA ALA A 74 -2.11 8.96 19.91
C ALA A 74 -2.60 9.16 21.35
N ARG A 75 -3.53 10.07 21.54
CA ARG A 75 -4.26 10.20 22.79
C ARG A 75 -5.46 9.25 22.74
N PRO A 76 -5.77 8.50 23.81
CA PRO A 76 -7.03 7.76 23.89
C PRO A 76 -8.23 8.69 23.63
N SER A 77 -9.27 8.20 22.96
CA SER A 77 -10.50 8.97 22.77
C SER A 77 -11.10 9.31 24.14
N GLN A 78 -11.52 10.56 24.30
CA GLN A 78 -12.30 10.99 25.44
C GLN A 78 -13.78 10.86 25.09
N ASP A 79 -14.68 10.78 26.05
CA ASP A 79 -16.11 10.50 25.85
C ASP A 79 -16.82 11.40 24.81
N GLU A 80 -16.24 12.55 24.47
CA GLU A 80 -16.76 13.48 23.45
C GLU A 80 -16.09 13.33 22.08
N ASP A 81 -14.94 12.66 21.95
CA ASP A 81 -14.17 12.50 20.73
C ASP A 81 -14.49 11.15 20.06
N LYS A 82 -15.04 11.18 18.84
CA LYS A 82 -15.36 9.96 18.07
C LYS A 82 -14.10 9.13 17.70
N TYR A 83 -12.96 9.77 17.53
CA TYR A 83 -11.69 9.13 17.13
C TYR A 83 -10.52 9.64 17.96
N SER A 84 -9.56 8.76 18.25
CA SER A 84 -8.30 9.10 18.92
C SER A 84 -7.43 9.99 18.03
N PRO A 85 -7.01 11.19 18.44
CA PRO A 85 -6.15 12.05 17.64
C PRO A 85 -4.68 11.63 17.71
N LEU A 86 -3.99 11.63 16.57
CA LEU A 86 -2.54 11.45 16.49
C LEU A 86 -1.85 12.69 17.08
N LEU A 87 -0.99 12.50 18.09
CA LEU A 87 -0.25 13.58 18.75
C LEU A 87 1.14 13.78 18.11
N PHE A 88 1.88 12.70 17.93
CA PHE A 88 3.25 12.73 17.43
C PHE A 88 3.46 11.67 16.36
N VAL A 89 4.13 12.04 15.27
CA VAL A 89 4.65 11.12 14.25
C VAL A 89 6.08 10.75 14.66
N LYS A 90 6.40 9.46 14.70
CA LYS A 90 7.74 8.94 15.02
C LYS A 90 8.46 8.44 13.78
N ARG A 91 7.77 7.61 12.97
CA ARG A 91 8.30 7.01 11.76
C ARG A 91 7.26 7.02 10.64
N ILE A 92 7.74 7.02 9.40
CA ILE A 92 6.91 6.94 8.19
C ILE A 92 7.45 5.79 7.33
N ASN A 93 6.64 4.77 7.08
CA ASN A 93 7.01 3.54 6.35
C ASN A 93 8.23 2.81 6.95
N GLY A 94 8.36 2.86 8.28
CA GLY A 94 9.47 2.28 9.03
C GLY A 94 10.73 3.14 9.11
N ASP A 95 10.83 4.22 8.32
CA ASP A 95 12.00 5.10 8.30
C ASP A 95 11.81 6.36 9.17
N PRO A 96 12.90 7.05 9.56
CA PRO A 96 12.83 8.36 10.22
C PRO A 96 12.13 9.39 9.32
N ILE A 97 11.51 10.41 9.95
CA ILE A 97 10.73 11.45 9.26
C ILE A 97 11.56 12.21 8.20
N ASP A 98 12.81 12.49 8.48
CA ASP A 98 13.71 13.23 7.58
C ASP A 98 13.98 12.48 6.26
N VAL A 99 13.99 11.17 6.27
CA VAL A 99 14.07 10.32 5.06
C VAL A 99 12.80 10.45 4.23
N ALA A 100 11.64 10.33 4.87
CA ALA A 100 10.35 10.46 4.20
C ALA A 100 10.12 11.86 3.58
N LEU A 101 10.59 12.92 4.24
CA LEU A 101 10.48 14.28 3.73
C LEU A 101 11.30 14.54 2.46
N LYS A 102 12.42 13.81 2.26
CA LYS A 102 13.31 13.96 1.09
C LYS A 102 12.90 13.10 -0.10
N ARG A 103 11.88 12.24 0.04
CA ARG A 103 11.45 11.34 -1.02
C ARG A 103 10.91 12.11 -2.24
N LYS A 104 11.21 11.63 -3.44
CA LYS A 104 10.59 12.09 -4.69
C LYS A 104 9.23 11.42 -4.85
N ASN A 105 8.29 12.09 -5.50
CA ASN A 105 7.01 11.47 -5.87
C ASN A 105 7.22 10.33 -6.85
N PHE A 106 6.42 9.27 -6.75
CA PHE A 106 6.52 8.07 -7.60
C PHE A 106 6.51 8.38 -9.09
N GLU A 107 5.69 9.33 -9.52
CA GLU A 107 5.57 9.75 -10.92
C GLU A 107 6.83 10.47 -11.46
N ARG A 108 7.69 10.96 -10.56
CA ARG A 108 8.94 11.66 -10.91
C ARG A 108 10.17 10.76 -10.84
N LEU A 109 9.97 9.49 -10.46
CA LEU A 109 11.06 8.50 -10.45
C LEU A 109 11.31 8.02 -11.88
N THR A 110 12.58 7.71 -12.18
CA THR A 110 13.01 7.29 -13.52
C THR A 110 12.78 5.79 -13.72
N PRO A 111 11.82 5.35 -14.57
CA PRO A 111 11.58 3.94 -14.81
C PRO A 111 12.67 3.35 -15.71
N ILE A 112 13.17 2.16 -15.33
CA ILE A 112 14.11 1.38 -16.12
C ILE A 112 13.61 -0.05 -16.32
N TYR A 113 14.19 -0.77 -17.28
CA TYR A 113 13.85 -2.19 -17.47
C TYR A 113 14.30 -3.05 -16.28
N PRO A 114 13.56 -4.13 -15.96
CA PRO A 114 13.98 -5.13 -14.99
C PRO A 114 15.35 -5.71 -15.37
N LYS A 115 16.31 -5.63 -14.44
CA LYS A 115 17.68 -6.18 -14.63
C LYS A 115 18.01 -7.31 -13.68
N GLU A 116 17.35 -7.36 -12.53
CA GLU A 116 17.58 -8.32 -11.47
C GLU A 116 16.42 -9.31 -11.41
N LYS A 117 16.75 -10.62 -11.54
CA LYS A 117 15.77 -11.71 -11.47
C LYS A 117 15.38 -11.97 -10.02
N LEU A 118 14.08 -12.18 -9.78
CA LEU A 118 13.56 -12.76 -8.55
C LEU A 118 13.60 -14.30 -8.68
N VAL A 119 14.52 -14.95 -7.97
CA VAL A 119 14.63 -16.40 -7.95
C VAL A 119 13.55 -16.97 -7.04
N LEU A 120 12.70 -17.82 -7.58
CA LEU A 120 11.59 -18.45 -6.85
C LEU A 120 11.95 -19.86 -6.33
N GLU A 121 13.01 -20.48 -6.83
CA GLU A 121 13.48 -21.77 -6.34
C GLU A 121 13.97 -21.66 -4.89
N THR A 122 13.43 -22.50 -4.02
CA THR A 122 13.75 -22.50 -2.57
C THR A 122 14.52 -23.73 -2.12
N GLY A 123 14.90 -24.62 -3.05
CA GLY A 123 15.55 -25.91 -2.77
C GLY A 123 14.60 -26.99 -2.21
N GLU A 124 13.33 -26.72 -2.06
CA GLU A 124 12.32 -27.68 -1.61
C GLU A 124 11.90 -28.60 -2.75
N LYS A 125 12.05 -29.92 -2.56
CA LYS A 125 11.80 -30.92 -3.60
C LYS A 125 10.37 -30.93 -4.16
N GLU A 126 9.40 -30.44 -3.42
CA GLU A 126 7.98 -30.49 -3.78
C GLU A 126 7.48 -29.23 -4.54
N LYS A 127 8.30 -28.19 -4.66
CA LYS A 127 7.90 -26.91 -5.30
C LYS A 127 8.33 -26.81 -6.76
N TYR A 128 7.92 -27.79 -7.58
CA TYR A 128 8.25 -27.81 -9.01
C TYR A 128 7.72 -26.58 -9.78
N ALA A 129 6.57 -26.05 -9.41
CA ALA A 129 5.95 -24.92 -10.13
C ALA A 129 6.79 -23.65 -10.05
N SER A 130 7.36 -23.31 -8.88
CA SER A 130 8.25 -22.14 -8.73
C SER A 130 9.51 -22.30 -9.60
N ARG A 131 10.08 -23.50 -9.66
CA ARG A 131 11.23 -23.82 -10.50
C ARG A 131 10.91 -23.72 -12.00
N LEU A 132 9.72 -24.19 -12.40
CA LEU A 132 9.27 -24.06 -13.79
C LEU A 132 9.09 -22.59 -14.18
N VAL A 133 8.52 -21.74 -13.31
CA VAL A 133 8.43 -20.30 -13.54
C VAL A 133 9.81 -19.69 -13.73
N ASP A 134 10.78 -20.05 -12.88
CA ASP A 134 12.15 -19.56 -13.01
C ASP A 134 12.84 -19.93 -14.33
N LEU A 135 12.49 -21.07 -14.91
CA LEU A 135 13.08 -21.56 -16.15
C LEU A 135 12.39 -21.01 -17.40
N ILE A 136 11.04 -20.94 -17.38
CA ILE A 136 10.24 -20.66 -18.59
C ILE A 136 9.79 -19.20 -18.64
N ALA A 137 9.43 -18.61 -17.48
CA ALA A 137 8.89 -17.27 -17.38
C ALA A 137 9.49 -16.52 -16.18
N PRO A 138 10.81 -16.27 -16.16
CA PRO A 138 11.48 -15.63 -15.03
C PRO A 138 10.91 -14.25 -14.75
N ILE A 139 10.75 -13.93 -13.46
CA ILE A 139 10.22 -12.65 -13.00
C ILE A 139 11.40 -11.78 -12.56
N GLY A 140 11.45 -10.54 -13.05
CA GLY A 140 12.44 -9.53 -12.64
C GLY A 140 11.84 -8.49 -11.71
N LYS A 141 12.67 -7.85 -10.88
CA LYS A 141 12.26 -6.70 -10.06
C LYS A 141 11.74 -5.57 -10.95
N GLY A 142 10.51 -5.15 -10.71
CA GLY A 142 9.82 -4.16 -11.53
C GLY A 142 9.07 -4.72 -12.74
N GLN A 143 9.00 -6.04 -12.89
CA GLN A 143 8.29 -6.68 -13.99
C GLN A 143 6.79 -6.74 -13.73
N ARG A 144 6.02 -6.64 -14.82
CA ARG A 144 4.59 -6.91 -14.87
C ARG A 144 4.38 -8.35 -15.34
N GLY A 145 3.85 -9.20 -14.47
CA GLY A 145 3.51 -10.58 -14.78
C GLY A 145 2.02 -10.83 -14.72
N MET A 146 1.50 -11.69 -15.60
CA MET A 146 0.10 -12.10 -15.58
C MET A 146 0.01 -13.63 -15.64
N ILE A 147 -0.70 -14.21 -14.67
CA ILE A 147 -1.04 -15.64 -14.66
C ILE A 147 -2.42 -15.80 -15.26
N VAL A 148 -2.49 -16.37 -16.44
CA VAL A 148 -3.75 -16.67 -17.15
C VAL A 148 -4.02 -18.16 -17.05
N ALA A 149 -5.12 -18.51 -16.40
CA ALA A 149 -5.49 -19.91 -16.17
C ALA A 149 -7.02 -20.07 -16.18
N PRO A 150 -7.54 -21.21 -16.66
CA PRO A 150 -8.94 -21.53 -16.51
C PRO A 150 -9.32 -21.72 -15.03
N PRO A 151 -10.61 -21.67 -14.69
CA PRO A 151 -11.07 -21.97 -13.33
C PRO A 151 -10.55 -23.32 -12.84
N LYS A 152 -10.22 -23.43 -11.53
CA LYS A 152 -9.74 -24.66 -10.86
C LYS A 152 -8.41 -25.22 -11.38
N ALA A 153 -7.61 -24.45 -12.11
CA ALA A 153 -6.30 -24.88 -12.62
C ALA A 153 -5.14 -24.68 -11.63
N GLY A 154 -5.42 -24.32 -10.37
CA GLY A 154 -4.39 -24.13 -9.34
C GLY A 154 -3.72 -22.74 -9.33
N LYS A 155 -4.38 -21.71 -9.90
CA LYS A 155 -3.86 -20.32 -9.92
C LYS A 155 -3.51 -19.81 -8.51
N THR A 156 -4.44 -19.93 -7.55
CA THR A 156 -4.22 -19.49 -6.16
C THR A 156 -3.09 -20.27 -5.49
N THR A 157 -2.95 -21.57 -5.77
CA THR A 157 -1.83 -22.38 -5.29
C THR A 157 -0.50 -21.89 -5.83
N LEU A 158 -0.43 -21.55 -7.12
CA LEU A 158 0.78 -21.00 -7.73
C LEU A 158 1.14 -19.63 -7.13
N ILE A 159 0.17 -18.73 -6.96
CA ILE A 159 0.37 -17.42 -6.31
C ILE A 159 0.92 -17.61 -4.90
N LYS A 160 0.36 -18.54 -4.12
CA LYS A 160 0.82 -18.88 -2.77
C LYS A 160 2.26 -19.38 -2.75
N GLN A 161 2.63 -20.25 -3.70
CA GLN A 161 4.02 -20.74 -3.81
C GLN A 161 4.99 -19.62 -4.19
N ILE A 162 4.62 -18.72 -5.12
CA ILE A 162 5.40 -17.53 -5.46
C ILE A 162 5.57 -16.64 -4.23
N ALA A 163 4.49 -16.36 -3.49
CA ALA A 163 4.54 -15.58 -2.26
C ALA A 163 5.53 -16.14 -1.24
N GLN A 164 5.43 -17.43 -0.96
CA GLN A 164 6.33 -18.16 -0.04
C GLN A 164 7.79 -18.12 -0.51
N SER A 165 8.02 -18.25 -1.81
CA SER A 165 9.35 -18.19 -2.38
C SER A 165 9.97 -16.80 -2.25
N VAL A 166 9.20 -15.76 -2.51
CA VAL A 166 9.64 -14.36 -2.37
C VAL A 166 9.96 -14.05 -0.91
N SER A 167 9.06 -14.38 0.04
CA SER A 167 9.31 -14.14 1.48
C SER A 167 10.54 -14.87 1.98
N LYS A 168 10.76 -16.11 1.53
CA LYS A 168 11.90 -16.92 1.97
C LYS A 168 13.22 -16.42 1.41
N ASN A 169 13.27 -16.14 0.10
CA ASN A 169 14.51 -15.78 -0.59
C ASN A 169 14.85 -14.28 -0.45
N TYR A 170 13.88 -13.43 -0.17
CA TYR A 170 14.04 -11.97 -0.15
C TYR A 170 13.29 -11.34 1.03
N PRO A 171 13.77 -11.51 2.28
CA PRO A 171 13.09 -11.00 3.49
C PRO A 171 12.98 -9.46 3.53
N ASP A 172 13.82 -8.75 2.77
CA ASP A 172 13.78 -7.28 2.69
C ASP A 172 12.71 -6.75 1.74
N ILE A 173 12.21 -7.60 0.81
CA ILE A 173 11.15 -7.22 -0.11
C ILE A 173 9.82 -7.11 0.65
N LYS A 174 9.10 -6.03 0.40
CA LYS A 174 7.75 -5.85 0.93
C LYS A 174 6.75 -6.60 0.06
N LEU A 175 6.33 -7.77 0.54
CA LEU A 175 5.34 -8.59 -0.14
C LEU A 175 3.93 -8.19 0.30
N ILE A 176 3.09 -7.82 -0.68
CA ILE A 176 1.66 -7.54 -0.48
C ILE A 176 0.86 -8.52 -1.32
N VAL A 177 -0.05 -9.25 -0.69
CA VAL A 177 -1.02 -10.10 -1.41
C VAL A 177 -2.38 -9.44 -1.33
N LEU A 178 -2.94 -9.12 -2.48
CA LEU A 178 -4.23 -8.47 -2.63
C LEU A 178 -5.28 -9.45 -3.15
N LEU A 179 -6.29 -9.74 -2.32
CA LEU A 179 -7.38 -10.63 -2.63
C LEU A 179 -8.67 -9.83 -2.84
N ILE A 180 -9.22 -9.86 -4.05
CA ILE A 180 -10.43 -9.10 -4.41
C ILE A 180 -11.57 -10.06 -4.73
N ASP A 181 -12.71 -9.88 -4.03
CA ASP A 181 -13.92 -10.67 -4.21
C ASP A 181 -13.67 -12.17 -3.97
N GLU A 182 -12.77 -12.50 -3.02
CA GLU A 182 -12.41 -13.86 -2.64
C GLU A 182 -13.22 -14.35 -1.43
N ARG A 183 -13.19 -15.65 -1.19
CA ARG A 183 -13.90 -16.27 -0.08
C ARG A 183 -13.15 -16.09 1.23
N PRO A 184 -13.84 -15.90 2.38
CA PRO A 184 -13.20 -15.76 3.69
C PRO A 184 -12.25 -16.88 4.06
N GLU A 185 -12.58 -18.15 3.70
CA GLU A 185 -11.73 -19.31 3.94
C GLU A 185 -10.41 -19.24 3.13
N GLU A 186 -10.44 -18.74 1.88
CA GLU A 186 -9.25 -18.57 1.04
C GLU A 186 -8.35 -17.44 1.59
N VAL A 187 -8.96 -16.37 2.11
CA VAL A 187 -8.25 -15.28 2.80
C VAL A 187 -7.54 -15.81 4.04
N THR A 188 -8.24 -16.62 4.85
CA THR A 188 -7.66 -17.19 6.08
C THR A 188 -6.50 -18.14 5.76
N ASP A 189 -6.64 -18.97 4.74
CA ASP A 189 -5.58 -19.88 4.29
C ASP A 189 -4.36 -19.11 3.79
N MET A 190 -4.55 -18.03 3.03
CA MET A 190 -3.48 -17.17 2.56
C MET A 190 -2.74 -16.51 3.72
N LYS A 191 -3.46 -15.89 4.67
CA LYS A 191 -2.89 -15.25 5.87
C LYS A 191 -2.03 -16.21 6.72
N ARG A 192 -2.44 -17.47 6.82
CA ARG A 192 -1.71 -18.49 7.59
C ARG A 192 -0.50 -19.07 6.86
N SER A 193 -0.46 -18.92 5.54
CA SER A 193 0.51 -19.63 4.68
C SER A 193 1.67 -18.78 4.22
N ILE A 194 1.58 -17.46 4.33
CA ILE A 194 2.60 -16.55 3.81
C ILE A 194 3.06 -15.57 4.89
N ASP A 195 4.32 -15.20 4.82
CA ASP A 195 4.90 -14.10 5.60
C ASP A 195 4.92 -12.85 4.70
N GLY A 196 3.88 -12.02 4.86
CA GLY A 196 3.65 -10.83 4.05
C GLY A 196 2.34 -10.13 4.44
N GLU A 197 2.12 -8.96 3.90
CA GLU A 197 0.90 -8.18 4.14
C GLU A 197 -0.23 -8.73 3.26
N VAL A 198 -1.29 -9.29 3.86
CA VAL A 198 -2.48 -9.78 3.14
C VAL A 198 -3.60 -8.79 3.29
N VAL A 199 -3.92 -8.10 2.20
CA VAL A 199 -5.02 -7.15 2.10
C VAL A 199 -6.14 -7.77 1.28
N TYR A 200 -7.38 -7.63 1.73
CA TYR A 200 -8.48 -8.35 1.11
C TYR A 200 -9.80 -7.59 1.16
N SER A 201 -10.65 -7.92 0.20
CA SER A 201 -12.05 -7.55 0.18
C SER A 201 -12.84 -8.76 -0.26
N THR A 202 -13.62 -9.34 0.66
CA THR A 202 -14.37 -10.60 0.48
C THR A 202 -15.63 -10.39 -0.36
N PHE A 203 -16.18 -11.47 -0.93
CA PHE A 203 -17.28 -11.45 -1.89
C PHE A 203 -18.59 -10.85 -1.34
N ASP A 204 -18.75 -10.81 -0.03
CA ASP A 204 -19.90 -10.23 0.69
C ASP A 204 -19.85 -8.69 0.77
N GLN A 205 -18.75 -8.07 0.32
CA GLN A 205 -18.58 -6.63 0.35
C GLN A 205 -19.02 -5.96 -0.93
N THR A 206 -19.22 -4.64 -0.84
CA THR A 206 -19.67 -3.84 -2.00
C THR A 206 -18.56 -3.64 -3.02
N PRO A 207 -18.89 -3.41 -4.31
CA PRO A 207 -17.90 -3.11 -5.34
C PRO A 207 -16.97 -1.91 -5.02
N GLU A 208 -17.51 -0.90 -4.33
CA GLU A 208 -16.74 0.28 -3.88
C GLU A 208 -15.63 -0.12 -2.90
N ASN A 209 -15.90 -1.07 -2.01
CA ASN A 209 -14.88 -1.59 -1.09
C ASN A 209 -13.77 -2.34 -1.83
N HIS A 210 -14.11 -3.10 -2.88
CA HIS A 210 -13.11 -3.77 -3.72
C HIS A 210 -12.19 -2.77 -4.42
N THR A 211 -12.77 -1.73 -5.01
CA THR A 211 -12.00 -0.70 -5.72
C THR A 211 -11.16 0.13 -4.77
N LYS A 212 -11.71 0.57 -3.63
CA LYS A 212 -11.00 1.32 -2.60
C LYS A 212 -9.83 0.52 -2.02
N CYS A 213 -10.03 -0.77 -1.73
CA CYS A 213 -8.99 -1.66 -1.24
C CYS A 213 -7.80 -1.73 -2.21
N ALA A 214 -8.07 -1.89 -3.52
CA ALA A 214 -7.03 -1.92 -4.53
C ALA A 214 -6.31 -0.58 -4.66
N GLU A 215 -7.03 0.54 -4.63
CA GLU A 215 -6.42 1.88 -4.67
C GLU A 215 -5.50 2.12 -3.47
N MET A 216 -5.91 1.73 -2.27
CA MET A 216 -5.09 1.86 -1.06
C MET A 216 -3.81 1.01 -1.13
N VAL A 217 -3.88 -0.23 -1.66
CA VAL A 217 -2.70 -1.08 -1.87
C VAL A 217 -1.73 -0.45 -2.87
N LEU A 218 -2.23 0.11 -3.97
CA LEU A 218 -1.39 0.78 -4.95
C LEU A 218 -0.69 2.00 -4.35
N GLU A 219 -1.42 2.85 -3.63
CA GLU A 219 -0.85 4.01 -2.93
C GLU A 219 0.21 3.56 -1.91
N ARG A 220 -0.09 2.53 -1.11
CA ARG A 220 0.88 1.92 -0.17
C ARG A 220 2.17 1.50 -0.86
N ALA A 221 2.06 0.75 -1.95
CA ALA A 221 3.22 0.29 -2.71
C ALA A 221 4.03 1.46 -3.29
N MET A 222 3.38 2.47 -3.86
CA MET A 222 4.06 3.66 -4.36
C MET A 222 4.82 4.40 -3.26
N ARG A 223 4.25 4.52 -2.03
CA ARG A 223 4.94 5.16 -0.89
C ARG A 223 6.19 4.40 -0.48
N LEU A 224 6.15 3.08 -0.48
CA LEU A 224 7.32 2.24 -0.19
C LEU A 224 8.43 2.41 -1.25
N VAL A 225 8.08 2.42 -2.52
CA VAL A 225 9.04 2.62 -3.63
C VAL A 225 9.64 4.03 -3.61
N GLU A 226 8.88 5.07 -3.24
CA GLU A 226 9.41 6.43 -3.04
C GLU A 226 10.54 6.46 -2.00
N GLN A 227 10.56 5.50 -1.07
CA GLN A 227 11.62 5.30 -0.07
C GLN A 227 12.61 4.18 -0.47
N LYS A 228 12.71 3.89 -1.77
CA LYS A 228 13.67 2.94 -2.37
C LYS A 228 13.50 1.49 -1.90
N LYS A 229 12.31 1.10 -1.45
CA LYS A 229 12.02 -0.28 -1.08
C LYS A 229 11.56 -1.07 -2.30
N ASP A 230 11.95 -2.33 -2.36
CA ASP A 230 11.42 -3.27 -3.34
C ASP A 230 10.09 -3.81 -2.85
N VAL A 231 9.09 -3.76 -3.72
CA VAL A 231 7.72 -4.20 -3.42
C VAL A 231 7.27 -5.22 -4.45
N VAL A 232 6.66 -6.31 -4.00
CA VAL A 232 5.98 -7.29 -4.85
C VAL A 232 4.51 -7.31 -4.46
N ILE A 233 3.62 -7.09 -5.44
CA ILE A 233 2.18 -7.25 -5.27
C ILE A 233 1.73 -8.49 -6.03
N LEU A 234 1.13 -9.43 -5.33
CA LEU A 234 0.45 -10.58 -5.91
C LEU A 234 -1.05 -10.36 -5.80
N MET A 235 -1.74 -10.27 -6.94
CA MET A 235 -3.19 -9.99 -6.96
C MET A 235 -4.00 -11.20 -7.44
N ASP A 236 -5.01 -11.58 -6.67
CA ASP A 236 -6.06 -12.52 -7.06
C ASP A 236 -7.43 -11.86 -6.86
N SER A 237 -8.14 -11.36 -7.91
CA SER A 237 -7.70 -11.31 -9.28
C SER A 237 -8.02 -9.97 -9.95
N ILE A 238 -7.24 -9.61 -10.97
CA ILE A 238 -7.50 -8.40 -11.79
C ILE A 238 -8.83 -8.48 -12.54
N THR A 239 -9.29 -9.68 -12.89
CA THR A 239 -10.60 -9.90 -13.52
C THR A 239 -11.73 -9.44 -12.61
N ARG A 240 -11.69 -9.81 -11.34
CA ARG A 240 -12.70 -9.41 -10.35
C ARG A 240 -12.62 -7.93 -10.02
N LEU A 241 -11.40 -7.38 -9.98
CA LEU A 241 -11.21 -5.93 -9.83
C LEU A 241 -11.84 -5.16 -11.00
N ALA A 242 -11.62 -5.60 -12.26
CA ALA A 242 -12.23 -4.97 -13.43
C ALA A 242 -13.77 -5.05 -13.39
N ARG A 243 -14.34 -6.16 -12.90
CA ARG A 243 -15.79 -6.29 -12.69
C ARG A 243 -16.31 -5.33 -11.62
N ALA A 244 -15.58 -5.17 -10.52
CA ALA A 244 -15.95 -4.20 -9.48
C ALA A 244 -15.96 -2.77 -10.04
N TYR A 245 -14.95 -2.38 -10.81
CA TYR A 245 -14.95 -1.08 -11.48
C TYR A 245 -16.12 -0.94 -12.47
N ASN A 246 -16.48 -2.01 -13.18
CA ASN A 246 -17.62 -1.98 -14.11
C ASN A 246 -18.97 -1.67 -13.43
N LEU A 247 -19.09 -2.00 -12.16
CA LEU A 247 -20.27 -1.67 -11.35
C LEU A 247 -20.22 -0.29 -10.71
N THR A 248 -19.04 0.34 -10.62
CA THR A 248 -18.84 1.61 -9.91
C THR A 248 -18.63 2.80 -10.85
N VAL A 249 -18.23 2.58 -12.11
CA VAL A 249 -18.07 3.67 -13.09
C VAL A 249 -19.40 4.12 -13.67
N THR A 250 -19.48 5.38 -14.03
CA THR A 250 -20.63 5.91 -14.80
C THR A 250 -20.63 5.29 -16.20
N PRO A 251 -21.73 4.62 -16.63
CA PRO A 251 -21.77 3.96 -17.94
C PRO A 251 -21.52 4.96 -19.10
N THR A 252 -20.61 4.61 -20.00
CA THR A 252 -20.32 5.40 -21.21
C THR A 252 -21.31 5.15 -22.34
N GLY A 253 -22.19 4.16 -22.20
CA GLY A 253 -23.10 3.69 -23.25
C GLY A 253 -22.43 2.81 -24.30
N ARG A 254 -21.12 2.52 -24.16
CA ARG A 254 -20.35 1.60 -25.02
C ARG A 254 -20.06 0.32 -24.27
N THR A 255 -20.08 -0.80 -24.95
CA THR A 255 -19.82 -2.10 -24.33
C THR A 255 -18.73 -2.84 -25.10
N LEU A 256 -17.71 -3.27 -24.39
CA LEU A 256 -16.67 -4.16 -24.88
C LEU A 256 -17.11 -5.62 -24.78
N SER A 257 -16.33 -6.53 -25.35
CA SER A 257 -16.51 -7.97 -25.21
C SER A 257 -16.58 -8.36 -23.72
N GLY A 258 -17.54 -9.23 -23.36
CA GLY A 258 -17.76 -9.65 -21.97
C GLY A 258 -18.59 -8.69 -21.12
N GLY A 259 -19.29 -7.70 -21.70
CA GLY A 259 -20.18 -6.79 -20.97
C GLY A 259 -19.47 -5.72 -20.16
N LEU A 260 -18.19 -5.41 -20.48
CA LEU A 260 -17.40 -4.40 -19.77
C LEU A 260 -17.53 -3.03 -20.43
N ASP A 261 -17.73 -1.99 -19.63
CA ASP A 261 -17.58 -0.62 -20.07
C ASP A 261 -16.09 -0.29 -20.30
N PRO A 262 -15.72 0.47 -21.35
CA PRO A 262 -14.33 0.89 -21.59
C PRO A 262 -13.67 1.57 -20.39
N ASP A 263 -14.40 2.40 -19.66
CA ASP A 263 -13.89 3.16 -18.52
C ASP A 263 -13.59 2.26 -17.30
N ALA A 264 -14.27 1.12 -17.20
CA ALA A 264 -14.01 0.12 -16.16
C ALA A 264 -12.57 -0.44 -16.19
N LEU A 265 -11.91 -0.39 -17.36
CA LEU A 265 -10.55 -0.89 -17.52
C LEU A 265 -9.45 0.13 -17.22
N ILE A 266 -9.78 1.41 -17.10
CA ILE A 266 -8.77 2.49 -16.91
C ILE A 266 -7.99 2.28 -15.62
N LYS A 267 -8.67 2.11 -14.49
CA LYS A 267 -8.04 1.93 -13.17
C LYS A 267 -7.28 0.61 -13.04
N PRO A 268 -7.82 -0.56 -13.45
CA PRO A 268 -7.06 -1.82 -13.48
C PRO A 268 -5.81 -1.75 -14.36
N LYS A 269 -5.87 -1.08 -15.53
CA LYS A 269 -4.70 -0.86 -16.38
C LYS A 269 -3.66 0.03 -15.68
N LYS A 270 -4.09 1.10 -15.00
CA LYS A 270 -3.20 1.96 -14.22
C LYS A 270 -2.53 1.18 -13.09
N PHE A 271 -3.29 0.34 -12.38
CA PHE A 271 -2.76 -0.54 -11.34
C PHE A 271 -1.67 -1.47 -11.88
N PHE A 272 -1.99 -2.25 -12.91
CA PHE A 272 -1.04 -3.17 -13.55
C PHE A 272 0.15 -2.43 -14.18
N GLY A 273 -0.08 -1.27 -14.78
CA GLY A 273 0.94 -0.43 -15.40
C GLY A 273 1.86 0.30 -14.42
N ALA A 274 1.55 0.32 -13.13
CA ALA A 274 2.38 0.96 -12.11
C ALA A 274 3.68 0.17 -11.85
N ALA A 275 3.69 -1.14 -12.11
CA ALA A 275 4.88 -1.97 -11.94
C ALA A 275 6.03 -1.49 -12.82
N ARG A 276 7.17 -1.21 -12.17
CA ARG A 276 8.40 -0.72 -12.81
C ARG A 276 9.61 -0.86 -11.89
N ASN A 277 10.78 -1.00 -12.49
CA ASN A 277 12.04 -0.86 -11.80
C ASN A 277 12.49 0.60 -11.83
N ILE A 278 13.15 1.11 -10.80
CA ILE A 278 13.49 2.52 -10.61
C ILE A 278 15.00 2.71 -10.56
N GLU A 279 15.51 3.69 -11.33
CA GLU A 279 16.95 3.99 -11.39
C GLU A 279 17.50 4.50 -10.06
N GLU A 280 16.72 5.30 -9.34
CA GLU A 280 17.10 5.85 -8.04
C GLU A 280 17.08 4.81 -6.90
N GLY A 281 16.62 3.60 -7.20
CA GLY A 281 16.48 2.47 -6.26
C GLY A 281 15.03 2.19 -5.89
N GLY A 282 14.76 0.93 -5.54
CA GLY A 282 13.44 0.39 -5.31
C GLY A 282 12.76 -0.09 -6.58
N SER A 283 11.77 -0.96 -6.43
CA SER A 283 11.00 -1.53 -7.54
C SER A 283 9.58 -1.84 -7.12
N LEU A 284 8.65 -1.84 -8.07
CA LEU A 284 7.29 -2.37 -7.93
C LEU A 284 7.08 -3.47 -8.98
N THR A 285 6.89 -4.71 -8.49
CA THR A 285 6.67 -5.90 -9.31
C THR A 285 5.24 -6.38 -9.17
#